data_599c96b9cf73dda47b112cd1079784ef
#
_entry.id   599c96b9cf73dda47b112cd1079784ef
#
_cell.length_a   1.000
_cell.length_b   1.000
_cell.length_c   1.000
_cell.angle_alpha   90.00
_cell.angle_beta   90.00
_cell.angle_gamma   90.00
#
_symmetry.space_group_name_H-M   'P 1'
#
loop_
_entity.id
_entity.type
_entity.pdbx_description
1 polymer ?
#
loop_
_entity_poly.entity_id
_entity_poly.type
_entity_poly.pdbx_seq_one_letter_code
_entity_poly.pdbx_strand_id
1 'polypeptide(L)'
;MRVGSNHQRALAGLVIAVLLMLCPSVTMAQDMRPPSNQERMTEWQRFNLAVEIIKHFEGWHTFRNYPYVGWGHQLQPGERYSARTMTKAQGDRLLRQDLMKMYRLFDGYGKDQMLLAVLAYNVGPYAILGTSKRPRSTLMRKLDAGKRNIFHDYMRFCRYKGRKVKSIERRRYVEFSLLYIS
;
A
#
# COMPACT_ATOMS: atom_id res chain seq x y z
N MET A 1 -12.82 30.57 8.55
CA MET A 1 -12.59 30.00 7.20
C MET A 1 -12.49 28.48 7.30
N ARG A 2 -13.58 27.77 6.93
CA ARG A 2 -13.68 26.29 7.00
C ARG A 2 -13.92 25.78 5.58
N VAL A 3 -12.88 25.59 4.78
CA VAL A 3 -13.00 25.04 3.42
C VAL A 3 -12.29 23.67 3.24
N GLY A 4 -11.52 23.22 4.25
CA GLY A 4 -10.69 22.00 4.10
C GLY A 4 -11.38 20.66 4.38
N SER A 5 -12.56 20.63 5.00
CA SER A 5 -13.12 19.36 5.51
C SER A 5 -13.94 18.54 4.49
N ASN A 6 -14.50 19.18 3.48
CA ASN A 6 -15.40 18.50 2.54
C ASN A 6 -14.69 17.68 1.47
N HIS A 7 -13.50 18.13 1.01
CA HIS A 7 -12.72 17.36 0.02
C HIS A 7 -12.12 16.09 0.60
N GLN A 8 -11.66 16.11 1.86
CA GLN A 8 -11.12 14.91 2.51
C GLN A 8 -12.23 13.87 2.78
N ARG A 9 -13.44 14.32 3.15
CA ARG A 9 -14.60 13.45 3.34
C ARG A 9 -15.10 12.85 2.03
N ALA A 10 -15.07 13.61 0.95
CA ALA A 10 -15.47 13.13 -0.38
C ALA A 10 -14.50 12.08 -0.93
N LEU A 11 -13.18 12.26 -0.72
CA LEU A 11 -12.17 11.27 -1.13
C LEU A 11 -12.23 9.99 -0.27
N ALA A 12 -12.43 10.12 1.04
CA ALA A 12 -12.61 8.97 1.92
C ALA A 12 -13.90 8.19 1.56
N GLY A 13 -14.99 8.90 1.26
CA GLY A 13 -16.23 8.30 0.81
C GLY A 13 -16.10 7.58 -0.54
N LEU A 14 -15.36 8.16 -1.48
CA LEU A 14 -15.12 7.56 -2.79
C LEU A 14 -14.25 6.29 -2.69
N VAL A 15 -13.23 6.29 -1.83
CA VAL A 15 -12.38 5.12 -1.59
C VAL A 15 -13.16 3.99 -0.93
N ILE A 16 -14.01 4.30 0.04
CA ILE A 16 -14.87 3.31 0.71
C ILE A 16 -15.92 2.77 -0.25
N ALA A 17 -16.55 3.62 -1.07
CA ALA A 17 -17.53 3.19 -2.06
C ALA A 17 -16.92 2.29 -3.13
N VAL A 18 -15.73 2.61 -3.63
CA VAL A 18 -14.98 1.78 -4.60
C VAL A 18 -14.56 0.46 -3.97
N LEU A 19 -14.15 0.44 -2.69
CA LEU A 19 -13.80 -0.78 -1.95
C LEU A 19 -15.01 -1.67 -1.66
N LEU A 20 -16.21 -1.09 -1.45
CA LEU A 20 -17.45 -1.84 -1.23
C LEU A 20 -18.08 -2.36 -2.53
N MET A 21 -17.91 -1.66 -3.65
CA MET A 21 -18.42 -2.08 -4.96
C MET A 21 -17.58 -3.21 -5.61
N LEU A 22 -16.37 -3.47 -5.12
CA LEU A 22 -15.50 -4.56 -5.60
C LEU A 22 -15.83 -5.93 -4.97
N CYS A 23 -17.07 -6.14 -4.52
CA CYS A 23 -17.57 -7.41 -4.02
C CYS A 23 -18.64 -8.03 -4.94
N PRO A 24 -18.27 -8.49 -6.16
CA PRO A 24 -18.88 -9.64 -6.78
C PRO A 24 -17.89 -10.78 -6.87
N SER A 25 -18.39 -11.98 -6.89
CA SER A 25 -17.68 -13.21 -7.21
C SER A 25 -17.14 -13.11 -8.66
N VAL A 26 -15.97 -12.47 -8.83
CA VAL A 26 -15.39 -12.28 -10.16
C VAL A 26 -14.58 -13.50 -10.52
N THR A 27 -15.04 -14.19 -11.54
CA THR A 27 -14.30 -15.19 -12.29
C THR A 27 -13.03 -14.55 -12.85
N MET A 28 -11.86 -15.03 -12.42
CA MET A 28 -10.51 -14.51 -12.65
C MET A 28 -10.00 -14.76 -14.07
N ALA A 29 -10.65 -14.24 -15.09
CA ALA A 29 -10.21 -14.45 -16.47
C ALA A 29 -10.43 -13.27 -17.43
N GLN A 30 -10.61 -12.05 -16.96
CA GLN A 30 -10.71 -10.89 -17.85
C GLN A 30 -9.52 -9.96 -17.73
N ASP A 31 -9.07 -9.48 -18.88
CA ASP A 31 -7.99 -8.50 -19.11
C ASP A 31 -8.26 -7.23 -18.25
N MET A 32 -7.69 -7.22 -17.04
CA MET A 32 -7.97 -6.18 -16.04
C MET A 32 -7.02 -5.01 -16.24
N ARG A 33 -7.35 -4.15 -17.18
CA ARG A 33 -6.75 -2.82 -17.26
C ARG A 33 -7.30 -1.98 -16.11
N PRO A 34 -6.46 -1.28 -15.35
CA PRO A 34 -6.93 -0.33 -14.37
C PRO A 34 -7.74 0.78 -15.06
N PRO A 35 -8.81 1.30 -14.44
CA PRO A 35 -9.62 2.35 -15.02
C PRO A 35 -8.78 3.62 -15.28
N SER A 36 -8.99 4.24 -16.44
CA SER A 36 -8.27 5.42 -16.96
C SER A 36 -8.24 6.67 -16.02
N ASN A 37 -9.05 6.69 -14.98
CA ASN A 37 -9.08 7.77 -14.00
C ASN A 37 -7.81 7.90 -13.15
N GLN A 38 -6.95 6.90 -13.11
CA GLN A 38 -5.72 6.92 -12.31
C GLN A 38 -4.64 7.83 -12.90
N GLU A 39 -4.63 8.01 -14.22
CA GLU A 39 -3.68 8.90 -14.90
C GLU A 39 -3.94 10.38 -14.58
N ARG A 40 -5.14 10.73 -14.10
CA ARG A 40 -5.54 12.11 -13.78
C ARG A 40 -5.28 12.51 -12.32
N MET A 41 -4.88 11.55 -11.47
CA MET A 41 -4.62 11.85 -10.06
C MET A 41 -3.26 12.53 -9.88
N THR A 42 -3.24 13.61 -9.09
CA THR A 42 -1.98 14.21 -8.64
C THR A 42 -1.22 13.25 -7.72
N GLU A 43 0.10 13.45 -7.58
CA GLU A 43 0.91 12.65 -6.62
C GLU A 43 0.35 12.72 -5.20
N TRP A 44 -0.11 13.88 -4.76
CA TRP A 44 -0.72 14.06 -3.45
C TRP A 44 -2.01 13.25 -3.29
N GLN A 45 -2.86 13.22 -4.30
CA GLN A 45 -4.08 12.40 -4.29
C GLN A 45 -3.74 10.92 -4.23
N ARG A 46 -2.74 10.48 -4.98
CA ARG A 46 -2.25 9.08 -4.96
C ARG A 46 -1.63 8.70 -3.63
N PHE A 47 -0.87 9.61 -3.01
CA PHE A 47 -0.33 9.40 -1.67
C PHE A 47 -1.44 9.25 -0.62
N ASN A 48 -2.47 10.10 -0.65
CA ASN A 48 -3.61 9.98 0.26
C ASN A 48 -4.41 8.70 0.01
N LEU A 49 -4.61 8.31 -1.23
CA LEU A 49 -5.24 7.03 -1.58
C LEU A 49 -4.43 5.85 -1.01
N ALA A 50 -3.12 5.87 -1.15
CA ALA A 50 -2.23 4.86 -0.58
C ALA A 50 -2.35 4.79 0.96
N VAL A 51 -2.41 5.94 1.64
CA VAL A 51 -2.64 6.01 3.10
C VAL A 51 -3.96 5.34 3.48
N GLU A 52 -5.05 5.61 2.75
CA GLU A 52 -6.36 5.01 3.06
C GLU A 52 -6.39 3.50 2.75
N ILE A 53 -5.74 3.04 1.68
CA ILE A 53 -5.56 1.62 1.39
C ILE A 53 -4.83 0.92 2.55
N ILE A 54 -3.73 1.49 3.03
CA ILE A 54 -2.96 0.90 4.15
C ILE A 54 -3.82 0.85 5.40
N LYS A 55 -4.51 1.94 5.76
CA LYS A 55 -5.41 1.96 6.93
C LYS A 55 -6.49 0.89 6.86
N HIS A 56 -7.06 0.69 5.68
CA HIS A 56 -8.11 -0.31 5.47
C HIS A 56 -7.61 -1.74 5.72
N PHE A 57 -6.42 -2.08 5.24
CA PHE A 57 -5.90 -3.45 5.35
C PHE A 57 -5.14 -3.73 6.64
N GLU A 58 -4.43 -2.76 7.22
CA GLU A 58 -3.72 -2.95 8.51
C GLU A 58 -4.69 -2.89 9.70
N GLY A 59 -5.71 -2.03 9.63
CA GLY A 59 -6.53 -1.73 10.79
C GLY A 59 -5.75 -0.99 11.89
N TRP A 60 -6.43 -0.74 13.01
CA TRP A 60 -5.81 -0.07 14.16
C TRP A 60 -5.19 -1.08 15.12
N HIS A 61 -3.89 -1.00 15.32
CA HIS A 61 -3.16 -1.87 16.22
C HIS A 61 -3.38 -1.51 17.69
N THR A 62 -3.70 -2.52 18.48
CA THR A 62 -3.87 -2.44 19.94
C THR A 62 -2.60 -2.93 20.65
N PHE A 63 -2.59 -2.90 21.97
CA PHE A 63 -1.48 -3.43 22.78
C PHE A 63 -1.15 -4.92 22.51
N ARG A 64 -2.11 -5.68 21.97
CA ARG A 64 -1.91 -7.09 21.57
C ARG A 64 -1.04 -7.26 20.33
N ASN A 65 -0.85 -6.18 19.57
CA ASN A 65 -0.07 -6.19 18.35
C ASN A 65 1.40 -5.79 18.56
N TYR A 66 1.84 -5.65 19.83
CA TYR A 66 3.23 -5.27 20.13
C TYR A 66 4.23 -6.11 19.30
N PRO A 67 5.25 -5.52 18.69
CA PRO A 67 5.72 -4.12 18.80
C PRO A 67 5.08 -3.13 17.81
N TYR A 68 3.93 -3.45 17.24
CA TYR A 68 3.26 -2.57 16.27
C TYR A 68 2.25 -1.64 16.95
N VAL A 69 2.19 -0.38 16.49
CA VAL A 69 1.27 0.66 16.98
C VAL A 69 0.60 1.38 15.81
N GLY A 70 -0.50 2.07 16.09
CA GLY A 70 -1.21 2.87 15.10
C GLY A 70 -1.72 2.04 13.93
N TRP A 71 -1.31 2.37 12.72
CA TRP A 71 -1.66 1.69 11.48
C TRP A 71 -0.54 0.77 10.97
N GLY A 72 0.16 0.09 11.87
CA GLY A 72 1.21 -0.87 11.52
C GLY A 72 2.64 -0.33 11.66
N HIS A 73 2.85 0.81 12.32
CA HIS A 73 4.18 1.29 12.64
C HIS A 73 4.88 0.33 13.61
N GLN A 74 6.03 -0.22 13.23
CA GLN A 74 6.86 -1.04 14.11
C GLN A 74 7.74 -0.12 14.97
N LEU A 75 7.57 -0.19 16.29
CA LEU A 75 8.38 0.58 17.24
C LEU A 75 9.87 0.33 17.04
N GLN A 76 10.62 1.42 16.94
CA GLN A 76 12.06 1.41 16.83
C GLN A 76 12.72 1.64 18.21
N PRO A 77 13.97 1.21 18.41
CA PRO A 77 14.70 1.51 19.64
C PRO A 77 14.69 3.02 19.96
N GLY A 78 14.30 3.36 21.19
CA GLY A 78 14.21 4.76 21.65
C GLY A 78 12.88 5.45 21.40
N GLU A 79 11.97 4.88 20.63
CA GLU A 79 10.62 5.43 20.46
C GLU A 79 9.75 5.17 21.68
N ARG A 80 8.99 6.21 22.09
CA ARG A 80 8.15 6.19 23.30
C ARG A 80 6.64 6.14 23.00
N TYR A 81 6.26 5.58 21.85
CA TYR A 81 4.85 5.41 21.52
C TYR A 81 4.25 4.19 22.22
N SER A 82 2.97 4.29 22.57
CA SER A 82 2.22 3.18 23.16
C SER A 82 0.87 3.03 22.46
N ALA A 83 0.52 1.81 22.07
CA ALA A 83 -0.78 1.53 21.50
C ALA A 83 -1.97 1.84 22.44
N ARG A 84 -1.73 1.97 23.76
CA ARG A 84 -2.76 2.32 24.74
C ARG A 84 -3.10 3.81 24.73
N THR A 85 -2.13 4.67 24.44
CA THR A 85 -2.25 6.13 24.54
C THR A 85 -2.16 6.86 23.21
N MET A 86 -1.83 6.14 22.13
CA MET A 86 -1.69 6.74 20.79
C MET A 86 -3.02 7.24 20.26
N THR A 87 -3.07 8.50 19.87
CA THR A 87 -4.22 9.07 19.16
C THR A 87 -4.22 8.70 17.68
N LYS A 88 -5.40 8.74 17.05
CA LYS A 88 -5.52 8.52 15.59
C LYS A 88 -4.68 9.49 14.78
N ALA A 89 -4.57 10.75 15.21
CA ALA A 89 -3.74 11.77 14.57
C ALA A 89 -2.23 11.44 14.65
N GLN A 90 -1.77 10.91 15.79
CA GLN A 90 -0.39 10.44 15.93
C GLN A 90 -0.11 9.26 15.02
N GLY A 91 -1.00 8.26 15.01
CA GLY A 91 -0.87 7.11 14.11
C GLY A 91 -0.88 7.50 12.64
N ASP A 92 -1.72 8.47 12.23
CA ASP A 92 -1.75 8.98 10.85
C ASP A 92 -0.42 9.65 10.46
N ARG A 93 0.16 10.44 11.35
CA ARG A 93 1.49 11.03 11.11
C ARG A 93 2.58 9.97 10.92
N LEU A 94 2.61 8.96 11.80
CA LEU A 94 3.59 7.87 11.70
C LEU A 94 3.42 7.09 10.39
N LEU A 95 2.19 6.70 10.05
CA LEU A 95 1.90 6.02 8.79
C LEU A 95 2.40 6.83 7.59
N ARG A 96 2.11 8.14 7.53
CA ARG A 96 2.58 9.01 6.44
C ARG A 96 4.09 9.13 6.39
N GLN A 97 4.74 9.23 7.53
CA GLN A 97 6.21 9.26 7.62
C GLN A 97 6.82 7.95 7.12
N ASP A 98 6.29 6.81 7.53
CA ASP A 98 6.79 5.50 7.11
C ASP A 98 6.52 5.23 5.64
N LEU A 99 5.32 5.55 5.14
CA LEU A 99 5.01 5.45 3.72
C LEU A 99 5.92 6.36 2.87
N MET A 100 6.21 7.58 3.34
CA MET A 100 7.15 8.48 2.66
C MET A 100 8.58 7.92 2.64
N LYS A 101 9.04 7.25 3.71
CA LYS A 101 10.33 6.53 3.71
C LYS A 101 10.34 5.45 2.63
N MET A 102 9.26 4.64 2.55
CA MET A 102 9.14 3.62 1.51
C MET A 102 9.09 4.25 0.12
N TYR A 103 8.34 5.33 -0.07
CA TYR A 103 8.23 6.04 -1.34
C TYR A 103 9.61 6.49 -1.86
N ARG A 104 10.43 7.09 -1.01
CA ARG A 104 11.80 7.53 -1.37
C ARG A 104 12.74 6.38 -1.76
N LEU A 105 12.54 5.18 -1.22
CA LEU A 105 13.36 4.01 -1.60
C LEU A 105 13.16 3.58 -3.06
N PHE A 106 12.05 3.98 -3.67
CA PHE A 106 11.72 3.66 -5.06
C PHE A 106 11.79 4.91 -5.96
N ASP A 107 12.58 5.91 -5.55
CA ASP A 107 12.90 7.04 -6.42
C ASP A 107 13.52 6.54 -7.73
N GLY A 108 13.12 7.14 -8.86
CA GLY A 108 13.52 6.68 -10.19
C GLY A 108 12.58 5.66 -10.84
N TYR A 109 11.59 5.08 -10.11
CA TYR A 109 10.59 4.17 -10.72
C TYR A 109 9.34 4.91 -11.24
N GLY A 110 9.34 6.24 -11.24
CA GLY A 110 8.32 7.08 -11.85
C GLY A 110 6.90 6.69 -11.40
N LYS A 111 6.03 6.40 -12.36
CA LYS A 111 4.63 6.08 -12.08
C LYS A 111 4.40 4.80 -11.26
N ASP A 112 5.38 3.92 -11.13
CA ASP A 112 5.31 2.71 -10.31
C ASP A 112 5.75 2.93 -8.85
N GLN A 113 6.35 4.07 -8.53
CA GLN A 113 6.93 4.39 -7.22
C GLN A 113 5.94 4.23 -6.08
N MET A 114 4.71 4.75 -6.21
CA MET A 114 3.68 4.63 -5.16
C MET A 114 3.21 3.19 -4.95
N LEU A 115 3.02 2.44 -6.04
CA LEU A 115 2.64 1.03 -5.98
C LEU A 115 3.69 0.21 -5.23
N LEU A 116 4.97 0.46 -5.53
CA LEU A 116 6.10 -0.21 -4.87
C LEU A 116 6.22 0.19 -3.39
N ALA A 117 5.96 1.46 -3.06
CA ALA A 117 5.99 1.94 -1.69
C ALA A 117 4.93 1.27 -0.81
N VAL A 118 3.70 1.13 -1.30
CA VAL A 118 2.61 0.45 -0.58
C VAL A 118 2.91 -1.04 -0.41
N LEU A 119 3.45 -1.69 -1.43
CA LEU A 119 3.90 -3.07 -1.31
C LEU A 119 4.99 -3.21 -0.24
N ALA A 120 6.01 -2.34 -0.26
CA ALA A 120 7.12 -2.34 0.69
C ALA A 120 6.67 -2.06 2.12
N TYR A 121 5.68 -1.22 2.32
CA TYR A 121 5.08 -0.97 3.64
C TYR A 121 4.57 -2.26 4.29
N ASN A 122 3.98 -3.16 3.50
CA ASN A 122 3.42 -4.42 4.01
C ASN A 122 4.43 -5.58 4.08
N VAL A 123 5.23 -5.77 3.03
CA VAL A 123 6.12 -6.95 2.96
C VAL A 123 7.56 -6.67 3.37
N GLY A 124 7.87 -5.41 3.67
CA GLY A 124 9.22 -4.91 3.90
C GLY A 124 9.99 -4.65 2.58
N PRO A 125 10.80 -3.59 2.52
CA PRO A 125 11.48 -3.18 1.29
C PRO A 125 12.47 -4.23 0.78
N TYR A 126 13.13 -4.94 1.66
CA TYR A 126 14.12 -5.98 1.28
C TYR A 126 13.50 -7.25 0.69
N ALA A 127 12.20 -7.47 0.90
CA ALA A 127 11.49 -8.53 0.19
C ALA A 127 11.37 -8.25 -1.31
N ILE A 128 11.43 -6.98 -1.69
CA ILE A 128 11.28 -6.48 -3.06
C ILE A 128 12.64 -6.19 -3.67
N LEU A 129 13.43 -5.35 -2.99
CA LEU A 129 14.74 -4.89 -3.45
C LEU A 129 15.83 -5.95 -3.39
N GLY A 130 15.67 -6.96 -2.52
CA GLY A 130 16.71 -7.93 -2.22
C GLY A 130 17.73 -7.41 -1.20
N THR A 131 18.74 -8.23 -0.94
CA THR A 131 19.89 -7.95 -0.06
C THR A 131 21.13 -8.63 -0.64
N SER A 132 22.28 -8.49 0.00
CA SER A 132 23.49 -9.26 -0.36
C SER A 132 23.27 -10.78 -0.36
N LYS A 133 22.31 -11.28 0.45
CA LYS A 133 21.98 -12.71 0.59
C LYS A 133 20.71 -13.12 -0.17
N ARG A 134 19.95 -12.18 -0.68
CA ARG A 134 18.68 -12.44 -1.36
C ARG A 134 18.59 -11.63 -2.65
N PRO A 135 18.39 -12.25 -3.80
CA PRO A 135 18.28 -11.53 -5.07
C PRO A 135 17.05 -10.60 -5.09
N ARG A 136 17.11 -9.57 -5.92
CA ARG A 136 15.95 -8.71 -6.23
C ARG A 136 14.78 -9.56 -6.71
N SER A 137 13.58 -9.17 -6.34
CA SER A 137 12.36 -9.85 -6.77
C SER A 137 12.21 -9.85 -8.30
N THR A 138 11.44 -10.80 -8.83
CA THR A 138 11.11 -10.83 -10.27
C THR A 138 10.40 -9.55 -10.69
N LEU A 139 9.54 -8.99 -9.83
CA LEU A 139 8.89 -7.70 -10.02
C LEU A 139 9.92 -6.60 -10.33
N MET A 140 10.93 -6.44 -9.45
CA MET A 140 11.95 -5.41 -9.60
C MET A 140 12.81 -5.64 -10.85
N ARG A 141 13.23 -6.87 -11.09
CA ARG A 141 14.03 -7.19 -12.29
C ARG A 141 13.30 -6.88 -13.59
N LYS A 142 11.97 -7.04 -13.63
CA LYS A 142 11.16 -6.63 -14.78
C LYS A 142 11.13 -5.12 -14.94
N LEU A 143 10.88 -4.39 -13.87
CA LEU A 143 10.87 -2.93 -13.89
C LEU A 143 12.25 -2.35 -14.26
N ASP A 144 13.34 -2.92 -13.73
CA ASP A 144 14.72 -2.55 -14.08
C ASP A 144 15.00 -2.76 -15.58
N ALA A 145 14.34 -3.74 -16.20
CA ALA A 145 14.39 -4.02 -17.64
C ALA A 145 13.37 -3.22 -18.47
N GLY A 146 12.70 -2.21 -17.87
CA GLY A 146 11.67 -1.41 -18.55
C GLY A 146 10.36 -2.13 -18.84
N LYS A 147 10.17 -3.34 -18.30
CA LYS A 147 8.97 -4.16 -18.57
C LYS A 147 7.91 -3.89 -17.52
N ARG A 148 6.73 -3.42 -17.96
CA ARG A 148 5.64 -3.06 -17.06
C ARG A 148 4.49 -4.06 -17.00
N ASN A 149 4.57 -5.21 -17.64
CA ASN A 149 3.63 -6.32 -17.50
C ASN A 149 3.85 -7.07 -16.17
N ILE A 150 3.65 -6.36 -15.06
CA ILE A 150 4.07 -6.75 -13.69
C ILE A 150 2.95 -7.31 -12.83
N PHE A 151 1.71 -7.36 -13.30
CA PHE A 151 0.55 -7.78 -12.53
C PHE A 151 0.79 -9.13 -11.81
N HIS A 152 1.17 -10.16 -12.55
CA HIS A 152 1.39 -11.48 -11.97
C HIS A 152 2.53 -11.50 -10.96
N ASP A 153 3.60 -10.72 -11.19
CA ASP A 153 4.74 -10.65 -10.25
C ASP A 153 4.36 -9.91 -8.98
N TYR A 154 3.52 -8.88 -9.08
CA TYR A 154 2.94 -8.18 -7.94
C TYR A 154 2.02 -9.10 -7.12
N MET A 155 1.13 -9.84 -7.78
CA MET A 155 0.21 -10.78 -7.14
C MET A 155 0.92 -11.93 -6.41
N ARG A 156 2.19 -12.26 -6.73
CA ARG A 156 2.97 -13.28 -6.00
C ARG A 156 3.26 -12.91 -4.55
N PHE A 157 3.21 -11.64 -4.17
CA PHE A 157 3.35 -11.17 -2.79
C PHE A 157 2.12 -11.42 -1.91
N CYS A 158 1.32 -12.43 -2.23
CA CYS A 158 0.16 -12.89 -1.45
C CYS A 158 0.40 -14.17 -0.65
N ARG A 159 1.67 -14.58 -0.46
CA ARG A 159 2.02 -15.81 0.25
C ARG A 159 2.55 -15.54 1.65
N TYR A 160 2.11 -16.38 2.60
CA TYR A 160 2.67 -16.45 3.95
C TYR A 160 3.10 -17.89 4.24
N LYS A 161 4.34 -18.09 4.66
CA LYS A 161 4.94 -19.44 4.87
C LYS A 161 4.71 -20.38 3.67
N GLY A 162 4.91 -19.88 2.45
CA GLY A 162 4.75 -20.62 1.19
C GLY A 162 3.30 -20.82 0.72
N ARG A 163 2.31 -20.58 1.57
CA ARG A 163 0.88 -20.77 1.25
C ARG A 163 0.25 -19.45 0.79
N LYS A 164 -0.61 -19.51 -0.21
CA LYS A 164 -1.40 -18.39 -0.69
C LYS A 164 -2.47 -18.02 0.35
N VAL A 165 -2.58 -16.73 0.68
CA VAL A 165 -3.54 -16.20 1.66
C VAL A 165 -4.53 -15.30 0.93
N LYS A 166 -5.81 -15.66 0.94
CA LYS A 166 -6.88 -14.95 0.21
C LYS A 166 -7.02 -13.48 0.60
N SER A 167 -6.90 -13.14 1.89
CA SER A 167 -6.98 -11.74 2.34
C SER A 167 -5.81 -10.89 1.82
N ILE A 168 -4.59 -11.47 1.77
CA ILE A 168 -3.42 -10.78 1.22
C ILE A 168 -3.53 -10.67 -0.31
N GLU A 169 -4.07 -11.70 -0.98
CA GLU A 169 -4.35 -11.64 -2.41
C GLU A 169 -5.32 -10.52 -2.76
N ARG A 170 -6.44 -10.40 -2.01
CA ARG A 170 -7.39 -9.29 -2.17
C ARG A 170 -6.71 -7.93 -1.97
N ARG A 171 -5.84 -7.81 -0.98
CA ARG A 171 -5.04 -6.60 -0.75
C ARG A 171 -4.18 -6.26 -1.97
N ARG A 172 -3.40 -7.22 -2.50
CA ARG A 172 -2.57 -7.01 -3.70
C ARG A 172 -3.39 -6.57 -4.89
N TYR A 173 -4.55 -7.18 -5.07
CA TYR A 173 -5.47 -6.82 -6.13
C TYR A 173 -5.94 -5.36 -6.02
N VAL A 174 -6.41 -4.95 -4.85
CA VAL A 174 -6.89 -3.57 -4.60
C VAL A 174 -5.75 -2.56 -4.77
N GLU A 175 -4.57 -2.83 -4.20
CA GLU A 175 -3.39 -1.97 -4.34
C GLU A 175 -3.03 -1.79 -5.82
N PHE A 176 -2.94 -2.88 -6.58
CA PHE A 176 -2.61 -2.83 -8.00
C PHE A 176 -3.68 -2.09 -8.80
N SER A 177 -4.95 -2.43 -8.60
CA SER A 177 -6.07 -1.81 -9.32
C SER A 177 -6.19 -0.30 -9.07
N LEU A 178 -5.83 0.19 -7.90
CA LEU A 178 -5.97 1.58 -7.53
C LEU A 178 -4.71 2.42 -7.73
N LEU A 179 -3.51 1.83 -7.75
CA LEU A 179 -2.26 2.57 -7.78
C LEU A 179 -1.42 2.34 -9.04
N TYR A 180 -1.64 1.25 -9.77
CA TYR A 180 -0.92 1.01 -11.03
C TYR A 180 -1.44 1.96 -12.12
N ILE A 181 -0.52 2.61 -12.81
CA ILE A 181 -0.79 3.45 -13.99
C ILE A 181 -0.28 2.69 -15.22
N SER A 182 -1.12 2.44 -16.19
CA SER A 182 -0.76 1.80 -17.46
C SER A 182 0.18 2.65 -18.33
#